data_b7468d0582a1c7746478e672aa3995ad
#
_entry.id   b7468d0582a1c7746478e672aa3995ad
#
_cell.length_a   1.000
_cell.length_b   1.000
_cell.length_c   1.000
_cell.angle_alpha   90.00
_cell.angle_beta   90.00
_cell.angle_gamma   90.00
#
_symmetry.space_group_name_H-M   'P 1'
#
loop_
_entity.id
_entity.type
_entity.pdbx_description
1 polymer ?
#
loop_
_entity_poly.entity_id
_entity_poly.type
_entity_poly.pdbx_seq_one_letter_code
_entity_poly.pdbx_strand_id
1 'polypeptide(L)'
;MALMSLSQAHLAYGHVPLLHGASLALEGGERLALIGRNGTGKSSLLKVLAGLEKLDDGLLQLQGQVRRGWVAQEPVFADGATVFEAVSDGLAGVRALRERYEALTGSAQAVDAALAHELDELQTRLETLGGWTWEQRVQEALQRLHLNAS
;
A
#
# COMPACT_ATOMS: atom_id res chain seq x y z
N MET A 1 -6.93 -15.55 -14.04
CA MET A 1 -5.64 -14.96 -14.40
C MET A 1 -5.01 -14.41 -13.13
N ALA A 2 -3.81 -14.87 -12.79
CA ALA A 2 -3.21 -14.56 -11.51
C ALA A 2 -2.91 -13.06 -11.37
N LEU A 3 -3.37 -12.44 -10.29
CA LEU A 3 -3.04 -11.06 -9.91
C LEU A 3 -1.59 -10.92 -9.45
N MET A 4 -1.08 -11.98 -8.85
CA MET A 4 0.29 -12.08 -8.35
C MET A 4 0.80 -13.49 -8.55
N SER A 5 2.03 -13.64 -9.02
CA SER A 5 2.70 -14.93 -9.10
C SER A 5 4.13 -14.84 -8.57
N LEU A 6 4.51 -15.83 -7.80
CA LEU A 6 5.84 -16.06 -7.27
C LEU A 6 6.37 -17.34 -7.91
N SER A 7 7.55 -17.30 -8.47
CA SER A 7 8.16 -18.45 -9.16
C SER A 7 9.57 -18.69 -8.68
N GLN A 8 9.85 -19.94 -8.27
CA GLN A 8 11.18 -20.39 -7.86
C GLN A 8 11.87 -19.43 -6.87
N ALA A 9 11.11 -18.98 -5.87
CA ALA A 9 11.59 -18.00 -4.91
C ALA A 9 12.59 -18.61 -3.93
N HIS A 10 13.74 -17.97 -3.79
CA HIS A 10 14.76 -18.27 -2.83
C HIS A 10 14.99 -17.07 -1.91
N LEU A 11 15.08 -17.32 -0.62
CA LEU A 11 15.40 -16.32 0.39
C LEU A 11 16.09 -17.00 1.56
N ALA A 12 17.20 -16.44 2.04
CA ALA A 12 17.90 -16.94 3.21
C ALA A 12 18.33 -15.79 4.13
N TYR A 13 18.34 -16.04 5.43
CA TYR A 13 18.97 -15.16 6.41
C TYR A 13 20.28 -15.78 6.88
N GLY A 14 21.39 -15.22 6.39
CA GLY A 14 22.71 -15.82 6.59
C GLY A 14 22.76 -17.21 5.95
N HIS A 15 22.95 -18.24 6.76
CA HIS A 15 23.00 -19.62 6.28
C HIS A 15 21.68 -20.40 6.43
N VAL A 16 20.62 -19.72 6.91
CA VAL A 16 19.32 -20.36 7.14
C VAL A 16 18.40 -20.09 5.95
N PRO A 17 18.09 -21.10 5.11
CA PRO A 17 17.16 -20.94 4.02
C PRO A 17 15.74 -20.83 4.56
N LEU A 18 15.02 -19.76 4.17
CA LEU A 18 13.62 -19.53 4.51
C LEU A 18 12.67 -19.91 3.37
N LEU A 19 13.08 -19.64 2.14
CA LEU A 19 12.38 -20.06 0.93
C LEU A 19 13.37 -20.82 0.05
N HIS A 20 12.93 -21.96 -0.45
CA HIS A 20 13.75 -22.83 -1.31
C HIS A 20 12.92 -23.31 -2.50
N GLY A 21 12.97 -22.56 -3.59
CA GLY A 21 12.19 -22.84 -4.80
C GLY A 21 10.68 -22.66 -4.61
N ALA A 22 10.24 -21.78 -3.71
CA ALA A 22 8.83 -21.57 -3.44
C ALA A 22 8.12 -20.97 -4.65
N SER A 23 6.94 -21.51 -4.97
CA SER A 23 6.09 -20.98 -6.03
C SER A 23 4.65 -20.86 -5.55
N LEU A 24 3.98 -19.79 -5.97
CA LEU A 24 2.64 -19.41 -5.54
C LEU A 24 1.98 -18.59 -6.63
N ALA A 25 0.69 -18.78 -6.85
CA ALA A 25 -0.14 -17.89 -7.64
C ALA A 25 -1.36 -17.47 -6.83
N LEU A 26 -1.78 -16.22 -6.96
CA LEU A 26 -2.96 -15.66 -6.30
C LEU A 26 -3.89 -15.09 -7.36
N GLU A 27 -5.11 -15.62 -7.42
CA GLU A 27 -6.16 -15.21 -8.35
C GLU A 27 -7.04 -14.11 -7.75
N GLY A 28 -7.82 -13.43 -8.60
CA GLY A 28 -8.79 -12.45 -8.14
C GLY A 28 -9.87 -13.06 -7.25
N GLY A 29 -10.12 -12.44 -6.07
CA GLY A 29 -11.10 -12.92 -5.09
C GLY A 29 -10.64 -14.09 -4.22
N GLU A 30 -9.46 -14.62 -4.46
CA GLU A 30 -8.91 -15.74 -3.68
C GLU A 30 -8.45 -15.28 -2.29
N ARG A 31 -8.60 -16.16 -1.31
CA ARG A 31 -8.09 -16.00 0.05
C ARG A 31 -7.16 -17.16 0.38
N LEU A 32 -5.90 -16.83 0.62
CA LEU A 32 -4.86 -17.82 0.86
C LEU A 32 -4.33 -17.69 2.29
N ALA A 33 -4.25 -18.80 3.01
CA ALA A 33 -3.67 -18.84 4.35
C ALA A 33 -2.33 -19.60 4.35
N LEU A 34 -1.33 -19.02 5.00
CA LEU A 34 -0.02 -19.65 5.22
C LEU A 34 -0.01 -20.33 6.59
N ILE A 35 0.16 -21.65 6.58
CA ILE A 35 0.20 -22.46 7.80
C ILE A 35 1.59 -23.09 7.93
N GLY A 36 2.12 -23.14 9.15
CA GLY A 36 3.42 -23.73 9.44
C GLY A 36 3.95 -23.34 10.81
N ARG A 37 5.01 -24.01 11.25
CA ARG A 37 5.68 -23.75 12.55
C ARG A 37 6.31 -22.35 12.57
N ASN A 38 6.60 -21.84 13.77
CA ASN A 38 7.34 -20.58 13.90
C ASN A 38 8.76 -20.74 13.35
N GLY A 39 9.28 -19.69 12.71
CA GLY A 39 10.60 -19.70 12.08
C GLY A 39 10.66 -20.29 10.66
N THR A 40 9.55 -20.77 10.08
CA THR A 40 9.53 -21.38 8.74
C THR A 40 9.45 -20.38 7.58
N GLY A 41 9.71 -19.10 7.79
CA GLY A 41 9.75 -18.11 6.72
C GLY A 41 8.38 -17.53 6.31
N LYS A 42 7.27 -17.83 7.02
CA LYS A 42 5.93 -17.30 6.67
C LYS A 42 5.88 -15.78 6.59
N SER A 43 6.40 -15.10 7.61
CA SER A 43 6.43 -13.63 7.66
C SER A 43 7.35 -13.05 6.58
N SER A 44 8.46 -13.70 6.27
CA SER A 44 9.37 -13.30 5.19
C SER A 44 8.71 -13.46 3.82
N LEU A 45 8.02 -14.58 3.58
CA LEU A 45 7.24 -14.75 2.36
C LEU A 45 6.16 -13.66 2.22
N LEU A 46 5.41 -13.35 3.27
CA LEU A 46 4.42 -12.28 3.25
C LEU A 46 5.06 -10.90 2.98
N LYS A 47 6.24 -10.62 3.55
CA LYS A 47 6.98 -9.38 3.26
C LYS A 47 7.45 -9.31 1.81
N VAL A 48 7.91 -10.43 1.23
CA VAL A 48 8.25 -10.52 -0.19
C VAL A 48 7.02 -10.21 -1.05
N LEU A 49 5.88 -10.84 -0.78
CA LEU A 49 4.63 -10.60 -1.51
C LEU A 49 4.16 -9.14 -1.36
N ALA A 50 4.35 -8.53 -0.20
CA ALA A 50 4.07 -7.12 0.05
C ALA A 50 5.05 -6.17 -0.66
N GLY A 51 6.21 -6.66 -1.09
CA GLY A 51 7.29 -5.85 -1.68
C GLY A 51 8.16 -5.13 -0.66
N LEU A 52 8.11 -5.56 0.60
CA LEU A 52 8.93 -5.03 1.70
C LEU A 52 10.28 -5.73 1.81
N GLU A 53 10.43 -6.89 1.18
CA GLU A 53 11.64 -7.69 1.16
C GLU A 53 11.91 -8.18 -0.26
N LYS A 54 13.18 -8.27 -0.64
CA LYS A 54 13.61 -8.78 -1.95
C LYS A 54 14.00 -10.24 -1.83
N LEU A 55 13.75 -10.98 -2.91
CA LEU A 55 14.25 -12.34 -3.04
C LEU A 55 15.77 -12.34 -3.32
N ASP A 56 16.45 -13.40 -2.89
CA ASP A 56 17.82 -13.70 -3.32
C ASP A 56 17.81 -14.21 -4.77
N ASP A 57 16.80 -15.04 -5.13
CA ASP A 57 16.59 -15.55 -6.49
C ASP A 57 15.12 -15.89 -6.69
N GLY A 58 14.72 -15.99 -7.97
CA GLY A 58 13.32 -16.19 -8.35
C GLY A 58 12.63 -14.91 -8.81
N LEU A 59 11.33 -14.98 -9.05
CA LEU A 59 10.59 -13.89 -9.67
C LEU A 59 9.25 -13.68 -8.99
N LEU A 60 8.97 -12.44 -8.59
CA LEU A 60 7.65 -11.97 -8.18
C LEU A 60 7.06 -11.09 -9.29
N GLN A 61 5.95 -11.52 -9.87
CA GLN A 61 5.23 -10.81 -10.91
C GLN A 61 3.88 -10.32 -10.38
N LEU A 62 3.51 -9.10 -10.75
CA LEU A 62 2.21 -8.49 -10.46
C LEU A 62 1.52 -8.18 -11.78
N GLN A 63 0.22 -8.46 -11.86
CA GLN A 63 -0.57 -8.11 -13.03
C GLN A 63 -0.98 -6.63 -12.96
N GLY A 64 -0.65 -5.87 -14.01
CA GLY A 64 -1.10 -4.47 -14.16
C GLY A 64 -0.73 -3.59 -12.97
N GLN A 65 -1.69 -2.77 -12.53
CA GLN A 65 -1.53 -1.82 -11.42
C GLN A 65 -2.14 -2.35 -10.11
N VAL A 66 -1.83 -3.60 -9.75
CA VAL A 66 -2.29 -4.18 -8.48
C VAL A 66 -1.68 -3.41 -7.31
N ARG A 67 -2.54 -2.83 -6.47
CA ARG A 67 -2.12 -2.21 -5.22
C ARG A 67 -1.96 -3.28 -4.14
N ARG A 68 -0.84 -3.23 -3.43
CA ARG A 68 -0.55 -4.11 -2.31
C ARG A 68 -0.72 -3.36 -1.01
N GLY A 69 -1.43 -3.95 -0.05
CA GLY A 69 -1.50 -3.48 1.33
C GLY A 69 -0.77 -4.45 2.24
N TRP A 70 -0.13 -3.92 3.27
CA TRP A 70 0.53 -4.69 4.32
C TRP A 70 -0.06 -4.32 5.68
N VAL A 71 -0.43 -5.33 6.45
CA VAL A 71 -0.80 -5.16 7.86
C VAL A 71 0.24 -5.91 8.68
N ALA A 72 1.01 -5.17 9.48
CA ALA A 72 1.99 -5.76 10.36
C ALA A 72 1.31 -6.52 11.51
N GLN A 73 1.95 -7.55 12.03
CA GLN A 73 1.47 -8.28 13.21
C GLN A 73 1.43 -7.36 14.44
N GLU A 74 2.42 -6.48 14.57
CA GLU A 74 2.51 -5.43 15.56
C GLU A 74 2.66 -4.09 14.83
N PRO A 75 1.54 -3.39 14.55
CA PRO A 75 1.61 -2.09 13.91
C PRO A 75 2.23 -1.06 14.87
N VAL A 76 3.14 -0.26 14.34
CA VAL A 76 3.76 0.86 15.07
C VAL A 76 3.05 2.14 14.64
N PHE A 77 2.54 2.87 15.61
CA PHE A 77 1.95 4.20 15.41
C PHE A 77 2.93 5.28 15.90
N ALA A 78 2.82 6.47 15.34
CA ALA A 78 3.61 7.60 15.80
C ALA A 78 3.17 7.99 17.23
N ASP A 79 4.12 8.32 18.10
CA ASP A 79 3.83 8.73 19.45
C ASP A 79 2.95 10.00 19.45
N GLY A 80 1.85 9.93 20.17
CA GLY A 80 0.88 11.03 20.26
C GLY A 80 -0.04 11.19 19.05
N ALA A 81 0.04 10.31 18.06
CA ALA A 81 -0.89 10.33 16.93
C ALA A 81 -2.32 10.02 17.39
N THR A 82 -3.27 10.80 16.91
CA THR A 82 -4.69 10.50 17.07
C THR A 82 -5.10 9.29 16.24
N VAL A 83 -6.23 8.67 16.58
CA VAL A 83 -6.78 7.55 15.80
C VAL A 83 -7.11 7.98 14.36
N PHE A 84 -7.56 9.22 14.19
CA PHE A 84 -7.81 9.79 12.87
C PHE A 84 -6.53 9.87 12.02
N GLU A 85 -5.43 10.36 12.60
CA GLU A 85 -4.13 10.45 11.93
C GLU A 85 -3.60 9.07 11.55
N ALA A 86 -3.64 8.11 12.48
CA ALA A 86 -3.19 6.74 12.22
C ALA A 86 -3.96 6.07 11.08
N VAL A 87 -5.28 6.26 10.98
CA VAL A 87 -6.08 5.74 9.86
C VAL A 87 -5.82 6.51 8.58
N SER A 88 -5.59 7.82 8.67
CA SER A 88 -5.28 8.70 7.53
C SER A 88 -3.97 8.34 6.83
N ASP A 89 -3.01 7.74 7.54
CA ASP A 89 -1.74 7.30 6.96
C ASP A 89 -1.94 6.27 5.83
N GLY A 90 -3.00 5.48 5.89
CA GLY A 90 -3.41 4.61 4.79
C GLY A 90 -3.76 5.35 3.50
N LEU A 91 -4.01 6.65 3.57
CA LEU A 91 -4.32 7.55 2.46
C LEU A 91 -3.26 8.63 2.23
N ALA A 92 -2.05 8.47 2.79
CA ALA A 92 -0.97 9.47 2.71
C ALA A 92 -0.67 9.91 1.27
N GLY A 93 -0.65 8.97 0.32
CA GLY A 93 -0.45 9.30 -1.10
C GLY A 93 -1.56 10.15 -1.71
N VAL A 94 -2.81 9.95 -1.27
CA VAL A 94 -3.96 10.74 -1.72
C VAL A 94 -3.93 12.14 -1.10
N ARG A 95 -3.58 12.24 0.19
CA ARG A 95 -3.39 13.51 0.90
C ARG A 95 -2.31 14.35 0.23
N ALA A 96 -1.15 13.77 -0.04
CA ALA A 96 -0.06 14.48 -0.71
C ALA A 96 -0.43 15.02 -2.10
N LEU A 97 -1.23 14.26 -2.87
CA LEU A 97 -1.76 14.74 -4.15
C LEU A 97 -2.68 15.94 -3.96
N ARG A 98 -3.57 15.90 -2.95
CA ARG A 98 -4.47 17.00 -2.67
C ARG A 98 -3.73 18.24 -2.18
N GLU A 99 -2.81 18.08 -1.24
CA GLU A 99 -1.96 19.17 -0.74
C GLU A 99 -1.17 19.84 -1.90
N ARG A 100 -0.65 19.03 -2.83
CA ARG A 100 0.04 19.55 -4.01
C ARG A 100 -0.90 20.35 -4.91
N TYR A 101 -2.10 19.85 -5.18
CA TYR A 101 -3.11 20.55 -5.96
C TYR A 101 -3.52 21.90 -5.32
N GLU A 102 -3.79 21.89 -4.01
CA GLU A 102 -4.16 23.09 -3.25
C GLU A 102 -3.01 24.12 -3.20
N ALA A 103 -1.77 23.68 -3.03
CA ALA A 103 -0.62 24.55 -3.05
C ALA A 103 -0.43 25.25 -4.41
N LEU A 104 -0.62 24.52 -5.52
CA LEU A 104 -0.52 25.07 -6.87
C LEU A 104 -1.65 26.06 -7.17
N THR A 105 -2.89 25.71 -6.80
CA THR A 105 -4.04 26.61 -7.01
C THR A 105 -3.99 27.86 -6.14
N GLY A 106 -3.48 27.74 -4.90
CA GLY A 106 -3.37 28.85 -3.96
C GLY A 106 -2.24 29.83 -4.27
N SER A 107 -1.19 29.38 -4.98
CA SER A 107 0.01 30.19 -5.31
C SER A 107 -0.02 30.79 -6.72
N ALA A 108 -0.96 30.41 -7.57
CA ALA A 108 -0.99 30.78 -8.97
C ALA A 108 -1.43 32.25 -9.15
N GLN A 109 -0.48 33.15 -9.42
CA GLN A 109 -0.77 34.51 -9.89
C GLN A 109 -0.95 34.57 -11.42
N ALA A 110 -0.35 33.62 -12.15
CA ALA A 110 -0.56 33.41 -13.57
C ALA A 110 -0.46 31.92 -13.87
N VAL A 111 -1.42 31.39 -14.62
CA VAL A 111 -1.43 29.98 -15.03
C VAL A 111 -0.77 29.91 -16.40
N ASP A 112 0.43 29.35 -16.48
CA ASP A 112 1.05 28.98 -17.74
C ASP A 112 0.58 27.59 -18.21
N ALA A 113 0.95 27.19 -19.43
CA ALA A 113 0.52 25.91 -20.01
C ALA A 113 1.06 24.69 -19.22
N ALA A 114 2.22 24.80 -18.62
CA ALA A 114 2.84 23.71 -17.83
C ALA A 114 2.09 23.50 -16.52
N LEU A 115 1.77 24.59 -15.82
CA LEU A 115 0.98 24.57 -14.60
C LEU A 115 -0.44 24.05 -14.86
N ALA A 116 -1.07 24.48 -15.97
CA ALA A 116 -2.39 23.98 -16.35
C ALA A 116 -2.39 22.47 -16.58
N HIS A 117 -1.35 21.93 -17.23
CA HIS A 117 -1.21 20.49 -17.45
C HIS A 117 -0.99 19.73 -16.14
N GLU A 118 -0.13 20.23 -15.24
CA GLU A 118 0.09 19.61 -13.93
C GLU A 118 -1.20 19.58 -13.09
N LEU A 119 -1.98 20.65 -13.10
CA LEU A 119 -3.25 20.71 -12.38
C LEU A 119 -4.28 19.72 -12.95
N ASP A 120 -4.38 19.57 -14.26
CA ASP A 120 -5.26 18.60 -14.93
C ASP A 120 -4.89 17.16 -14.57
N GLU A 121 -3.58 16.83 -14.60
CA GLU A 121 -3.09 15.52 -14.16
C GLU A 121 -3.41 15.21 -12.70
N LEU A 122 -3.16 16.18 -11.79
CA LEU A 122 -3.47 16.03 -10.37
C LEU A 122 -4.96 15.85 -10.13
N GLN A 123 -5.79 16.66 -10.81
CA GLN A 123 -7.24 16.56 -10.73
C GLN A 123 -7.73 15.18 -11.16
N THR A 124 -7.30 14.72 -12.34
CA THR A 124 -7.65 13.39 -12.86
C THR A 124 -7.25 12.26 -11.88
N ARG A 125 -6.08 12.36 -11.29
CA ARG A 125 -5.62 11.37 -10.28
C ARG A 125 -6.44 11.44 -9.01
N LEU A 126 -6.77 12.64 -8.52
CA LEU A 126 -7.61 12.81 -7.33
C LEU A 126 -9.03 12.27 -7.56
N GLU A 127 -9.63 12.50 -8.73
CA GLU A 127 -10.93 11.94 -9.09
C GLU A 127 -10.88 10.40 -9.14
N THR A 128 -9.89 9.84 -9.81
CA THR A 128 -9.71 8.37 -9.92
C THR A 128 -9.54 7.69 -8.56
N LEU A 129 -8.85 8.35 -7.62
CA LEU A 129 -8.56 7.80 -6.30
C LEU A 129 -9.61 8.18 -5.24
N GLY A 130 -10.63 8.98 -5.59
CA GLY A 130 -11.59 9.53 -4.62
C GLY A 130 -10.93 10.45 -3.60
N GLY A 131 -9.94 11.24 -4.05
CA GLY A 131 -9.11 12.06 -3.18
C GLY A 131 -9.81 13.29 -2.61
N TRP A 132 -10.88 13.75 -3.24
CA TRP A 132 -11.68 14.88 -2.77
C TRP A 132 -12.45 14.60 -1.47
N THR A 133 -12.73 13.34 -1.19
CA THR A 133 -13.53 12.89 -0.04
C THR A 133 -12.74 11.99 0.91
N TRP A 134 -11.40 12.12 0.93
CA TRP A 134 -10.55 11.23 1.72
C TRP A 134 -10.87 11.31 3.24
N GLU A 135 -11.18 12.49 3.78
CA GLU A 135 -11.56 12.65 5.19
C GLU A 135 -12.86 11.89 5.54
N GLN A 136 -13.86 11.96 4.66
CA GLN A 136 -15.10 11.20 4.82
C GLN A 136 -14.84 9.70 4.84
N ARG A 137 -13.95 9.22 3.98
CA ARG A 137 -13.54 7.80 3.95
C ARG A 137 -12.88 7.35 5.24
N VAL A 138 -12.04 8.21 5.83
CA VAL A 138 -11.45 7.95 7.16
C VAL A 138 -12.55 7.90 8.21
N GLN A 139 -13.45 8.87 8.24
CA GLN A 139 -14.57 8.89 9.19
C GLN A 139 -15.48 7.68 9.07
N GLU A 140 -15.83 7.27 7.85
CA GLU A 140 -16.60 6.05 7.61
C GLU A 140 -15.87 4.79 8.11
N ALA A 141 -14.55 4.71 7.91
CA ALA A 141 -13.76 3.59 8.41
C ALA A 141 -13.77 3.55 9.94
N LEU A 142 -13.59 4.69 10.61
CA LEU A 142 -13.65 4.81 12.06
C LEU A 142 -15.02 4.42 12.61
N GLN A 143 -16.10 4.89 11.98
CA GLN A 143 -17.47 4.52 12.37
C GLN A 143 -17.72 3.02 12.26
N ARG A 144 -17.29 2.38 11.17
CA ARG A 144 -17.40 0.93 10.97
C ARG A 144 -16.62 0.11 12.00
N LEU A 145 -15.53 0.67 12.51
CA LEU A 145 -14.69 0.07 13.55
C LEU A 145 -15.13 0.45 14.96
N HIS A 146 -16.17 1.28 15.10
CA HIS A 146 -16.63 1.85 16.38
C HIS A 146 -15.52 2.59 17.15
N LEU A 147 -14.64 3.28 16.44
CA LEU A 147 -13.55 4.07 16.99
C LEU A 147 -13.91 5.55 16.99
N ASN A 148 -13.49 6.27 18.06
CA ASN A 148 -13.56 7.72 18.11
C ASN A 148 -12.35 8.33 17.40
N ALA A 149 -12.50 9.49 16.78
CA ALA A 149 -11.45 10.17 16.04
C ALA A 149 -10.37 10.84 16.92
N SER A 150 -10.62 10.89 18.22
CA SER A 150 -9.75 11.51 19.25
C SER A 150 -8.56 10.64 19.62
#